data_662b6e32077a93957cfe7f404a72e03f
#
_entry.id   662b6e32077a93957cfe7f404a72e03f
#
_cell.length_a   1.000
_cell.length_b   1.000
_cell.length_c   1.000
_cell.angle_alpha   90.00
_cell.angle_beta   90.00
_cell.angle_gamma   90.00
#
_symmetry.space_group_name_H-M   'P 1'
#
loop_
_entity.id
_entity.type
_entity.pdbx_description
1 polymer ?
#
loop_
_entity_poly.entity_id
_entity_poly.type
_entity_poly.pdbx_seq_one_letter_code
_entity_poly.pdbx_strand_id
1 'polypeptide(L)'
;PEKADIDIFVKFNKKTSEKDFRSIGMKIGFESLKKYKPYTRYAEHPFVEAVVNGTKVNVVPCYDVNVGEWKSATDRSVHHTKFMSKKLTNSMKDEVRILKKFFLHIDVYGAELAKEGFSGYVSEVLISYFGSFEKTLKKISKLKQGDVMGKSSKKFSSSIVIIDPIDSNRNLGAAISVESLGKFVLASRKFLKKPSKKFFKKPIPKRNMKNIDKIVVVQFKFKQRSDDIIWGQIKRASNALKTQLELDGFTVLRNSSAKDEK
;
A
#
# COMPACT_ATOMS: atom_id res chain seq x y z
N PRO A 1 8.54 8.02 14.02
CA PRO A 1 8.60 7.56 12.64
C PRO A 1 9.18 8.69 11.80
N GLU A 2 10.31 8.43 11.15
CA GLU A 2 11.07 9.44 10.41
C GLU A 2 10.34 10.00 9.16
N LYS A 3 9.16 9.51 8.83
CA LYS A 3 8.28 10.00 7.73
C LYS A 3 6.84 9.65 8.07
N ALA A 4 6.16 10.52 8.79
CA ALA A 4 4.71 10.47 8.93
C ALA A 4 4.11 11.58 8.05
N ASP A 5 3.16 11.23 7.18
CA ASP A 5 2.36 12.20 6.46
C ASP A 5 1.22 12.66 7.37
N ILE A 6 0.78 13.91 7.22
CA ILE A 6 -0.37 14.47 7.92
C ILE A 6 -1.50 14.63 6.91
N ASP A 7 -2.59 13.90 7.11
CA ASP A 7 -3.78 14.01 6.27
C ASP A 7 -4.83 14.89 6.97
N ILE A 8 -5.19 16.00 6.33
CA ILE A 8 -6.24 16.92 6.77
C ILE A 8 -7.47 16.69 5.88
N PHE A 9 -8.53 16.16 6.48
CA PHE A 9 -9.76 15.88 5.75
C PHE A 9 -10.70 17.07 5.75
N VAL A 10 -11.04 17.58 4.56
CA VAL A 10 -12.03 18.64 4.35
C VAL A 10 -13.38 17.97 4.06
N LYS A 11 -14.31 18.09 4.97
CA LYS A 11 -15.63 17.46 4.88
C LYS A 11 -16.62 18.30 4.10
N PHE A 12 -17.26 17.69 3.13
CA PHE A 12 -18.31 18.25 2.30
C PHE A 12 -19.66 17.61 2.63
N ASN A 13 -20.73 18.41 2.55
CA ASN A 13 -22.08 17.87 2.66
C ASN A 13 -22.32 16.81 1.57
N LYS A 14 -23.01 15.73 1.92
CA LYS A 14 -23.33 14.66 0.97
C LYS A 14 -24.12 15.11 -0.27
N LYS A 15 -24.80 16.26 -0.22
CA LYS A 15 -25.54 16.87 -1.34
C LYS A 15 -24.63 17.65 -2.30
N THR A 16 -23.38 17.94 -1.92
CA THR A 16 -22.43 18.66 -2.79
C THR A 16 -22.20 17.89 -4.10
N SER A 17 -22.27 18.59 -5.22
CA SER A 17 -22.01 18.00 -6.54
C SER A 17 -20.57 17.52 -6.65
N GLU A 18 -20.29 16.51 -7.47
CA GLU A 18 -18.93 16.02 -7.68
C GLU A 18 -18.02 17.11 -8.26
N LYS A 19 -18.56 17.97 -9.13
CA LYS A 19 -17.85 19.12 -9.70
C LYS A 19 -17.41 20.10 -8.62
N ASP A 20 -18.31 20.48 -7.72
CA ASP A 20 -18.01 21.40 -6.60
C ASP A 20 -17.10 20.75 -5.58
N PHE A 21 -17.32 19.49 -5.26
CA PHE A 21 -16.46 18.71 -4.40
C PHE A 21 -15.00 18.75 -4.85
N ARG A 22 -14.74 18.51 -6.14
CA ARG A 22 -13.40 18.57 -6.71
C ARG A 22 -12.86 20.00 -6.77
N SER A 23 -13.61 20.95 -7.33
CA SER A 23 -13.13 22.32 -7.54
C SER A 23 -12.88 23.07 -6.24
N ILE A 24 -13.85 23.03 -5.31
CA ILE A 24 -13.74 23.69 -4.01
C ILE A 24 -12.70 22.98 -3.13
N GLY A 25 -12.66 21.63 -3.13
CA GLY A 25 -11.67 20.87 -2.38
C GLY A 25 -10.23 21.20 -2.79
N MET A 26 -9.97 21.28 -4.09
CA MET A 26 -8.66 21.70 -4.62
C MET A 26 -8.35 23.15 -4.25
N LYS A 27 -9.31 24.08 -4.40
CA LYS A 27 -9.12 25.49 -4.02
C LYS A 27 -8.76 25.63 -2.54
N ILE A 28 -9.48 24.96 -1.63
CA ILE A 28 -9.18 24.96 -0.20
C ILE A 28 -7.76 24.45 0.06
N GLY A 29 -7.37 23.34 -0.59
CA GLY A 29 -6.04 22.77 -0.44
C GLY A 29 -4.94 23.73 -0.87
N PHE A 30 -5.06 24.35 -2.04
CA PHE A 30 -4.08 25.32 -2.54
C PHE A 30 -4.00 26.55 -1.66
N GLU A 31 -5.12 27.13 -1.24
CA GLU A 31 -5.14 28.31 -0.38
C GLU A 31 -4.57 28.01 1.00
N SER A 32 -4.91 26.86 1.59
CA SER A 32 -4.43 26.47 2.91
C SER A 32 -2.91 26.27 2.95
N LEU A 33 -2.33 25.79 1.87
CA LEU A 33 -0.91 25.45 1.78
C LEU A 33 -0.10 26.41 0.91
N LYS A 34 -0.65 27.55 0.49
CA LYS A 34 -0.05 28.48 -0.49
C LYS A 34 1.39 28.91 -0.18
N LYS A 35 1.76 29.02 1.10
CA LYS A 35 3.11 29.39 1.54
C LYS A 35 4.16 28.29 1.32
N TYR A 36 3.74 27.05 1.02
CA TYR A 36 4.59 25.85 0.96
C TYR A 36 4.71 25.26 -0.43
N LYS A 37 4.42 26.04 -1.49
CA LYS A 37 4.46 25.59 -2.90
C LYS A 37 3.65 24.29 -3.12
N PRO A 38 2.33 24.30 -2.84
CA PRO A 38 1.49 23.15 -2.95
C PRO A 38 1.37 22.65 -4.39
N TYR A 39 1.15 21.36 -4.53
CA TYR A 39 0.93 20.71 -5.83
C TYR A 39 -0.16 19.65 -5.74
N THR A 40 -0.75 19.33 -6.91
CA THR A 40 -1.79 18.33 -7.01
C THR A 40 -1.19 16.93 -7.01
N ARG A 41 -1.71 16.06 -6.14
CA ARG A 41 -1.53 14.61 -6.25
C ARG A 41 -2.71 14.01 -6.98
N TYR A 42 -2.41 13.24 -8.03
CA TYR A 42 -3.41 12.56 -8.82
C TYR A 42 -3.67 11.17 -8.22
N ALA A 43 -4.90 10.99 -7.77
CA ALA A 43 -5.46 9.74 -7.29
C ALA A 43 -6.87 9.61 -7.85
N GLU A 44 -7.65 8.61 -7.46
CA GLU A 44 -9.07 8.49 -7.81
C GLU A 44 -9.83 9.80 -7.53
N HIS A 45 -9.53 10.42 -6.38
CA HIS A 45 -9.92 11.81 -6.07
C HIS A 45 -8.66 12.63 -5.84
N PRO A 46 -8.38 13.64 -6.71
CA PRO A 46 -7.22 14.51 -6.57
C PRO A 46 -7.23 15.26 -5.24
N PHE A 47 -6.06 15.44 -4.66
CA PHE A 47 -5.86 16.21 -3.43
C PHE A 47 -4.61 17.09 -3.52
N VAL A 48 -4.43 17.98 -2.57
CA VAL A 48 -3.29 18.92 -2.55
C VAL A 48 -2.29 18.48 -1.49
N GLU A 49 -1.03 18.39 -1.89
CA GLU A 49 0.11 18.04 -1.03
C GLU A 49 1.10 19.20 -0.99
N ALA A 50 1.72 19.44 0.16
CA ALA A 50 2.90 20.28 0.32
C ALA A 50 3.83 19.71 1.38
N VAL A 51 5.10 20.15 1.37
CA VAL A 51 6.06 19.82 2.43
C VAL A 51 6.14 21.00 3.40
N VAL A 52 5.69 20.78 4.62
CA VAL A 52 5.68 21.75 5.70
C VAL A 52 6.70 21.32 6.76
N ASN A 53 7.78 22.07 6.95
CA ASN A 53 8.86 21.78 7.90
C ASN A 53 9.38 20.31 7.77
N GLY A 54 9.59 19.85 6.54
CA GLY A 54 10.08 18.50 6.25
C GLY A 54 9.03 17.39 6.35
N THR A 55 7.79 17.71 6.71
CA THR A 55 6.68 16.76 6.79
C THR A 55 5.71 16.96 5.64
N LYS A 56 5.28 15.89 4.99
CA LYS A 56 4.22 15.96 3.98
C LYS A 56 2.88 16.22 4.64
N VAL A 57 2.18 17.21 4.13
CA VAL A 57 0.82 17.56 4.55
C VAL A 57 -0.10 17.46 3.34
N ASN A 58 -1.13 16.65 3.47
CA ASN A 58 -2.15 16.40 2.47
C ASN A 58 -3.46 17.04 2.88
N VAL A 59 -4.06 17.84 2.01
CA VAL A 59 -5.42 18.36 2.19
C VAL A 59 -6.34 17.58 1.26
N VAL A 60 -7.14 16.71 1.86
CA VAL A 60 -7.90 15.67 1.18
C VAL A 60 -9.39 15.94 1.32
N PRO A 61 -10.14 16.18 0.23
CA PRO A 61 -11.59 16.32 0.31
C PRO A 61 -12.23 14.95 0.58
N CYS A 62 -13.28 14.93 1.41
CA CYS A 62 -14.14 13.79 1.66
C CYS A 62 -15.59 14.24 1.89
N TYR A 63 -16.56 13.36 1.65
CA TYR A 63 -17.94 13.62 2.05
C TYR A 63 -18.17 13.28 3.51
N ASP A 64 -19.02 14.06 4.17
CA ASP A 64 -19.51 13.75 5.52
C ASP A 64 -20.68 12.78 5.42
N VAL A 65 -20.38 11.51 5.40
CA VAL A 65 -21.33 10.40 5.22
C VAL A 65 -21.21 9.38 6.34
N ASN A 66 -22.27 8.61 6.57
CA ASN A 66 -22.24 7.49 7.50
C ASN A 66 -21.46 6.29 6.93
N VAL A 67 -21.10 5.36 7.81
CA VAL A 67 -20.50 4.07 7.43
C VAL A 67 -21.44 3.32 6.47
N GLY A 68 -20.92 2.98 5.30
CA GLY A 68 -21.66 2.29 4.23
C GLY A 68 -22.25 3.22 3.15
N GLU A 69 -22.33 4.53 3.39
CA GLU A 69 -22.86 5.53 2.43
C GLU A 69 -21.75 6.20 1.59
N TRP A 70 -20.72 5.47 1.26
CA TRP A 70 -19.54 6.00 0.55
C TRP A 70 -19.88 6.65 -0.78
N LYS A 71 -19.44 7.88 -1.01
CA LYS A 71 -19.52 8.61 -2.27
C LYS A 71 -18.16 8.78 -2.94
N SER A 72 -17.10 8.78 -2.14
CA SER A 72 -15.72 8.83 -2.63
C SER A 72 -14.83 7.81 -1.92
N ALA A 73 -13.69 7.47 -2.52
CA ALA A 73 -12.71 6.58 -1.90
C ALA A 73 -12.15 7.13 -0.58
N THR A 74 -12.07 8.46 -0.46
CA THR A 74 -11.50 9.15 0.69
C THR A 74 -12.41 9.19 1.92
N ASP A 75 -13.72 8.98 1.74
CA ASP A 75 -14.71 9.01 2.83
C ASP A 75 -14.40 7.98 3.92
N ARG A 76 -13.90 6.81 3.52
CA ARG A 76 -13.54 5.73 4.45
C ARG A 76 -12.42 6.11 5.40
N SER A 77 -11.49 6.96 4.97
CA SER A 77 -10.26 7.27 5.73
C SER A 77 -10.55 7.87 7.11
N VAL A 78 -11.56 8.76 7.20
CA VAL A 78 -12.01 9.34 8.47
C VAL A 78 -12.57 8.26 9.40
N HIS A 79 -13.35 7.33 8.85
CA HIS A 79 -13.95 6.23 9.61
C HIS A 79 -12.91 5.18 10.00
N HIS A 80 -11.91 4.90 9.15
CA HIS A 80 -10.76 4.04 9.48
C HIS A 80 -10.04 4.56 10.73
N THR A 81 -9.70 5.85 10.75
CA THR A 81 -9.03 6.48 11.88
C THR A 81 -9.86 6.36 13.17
N LYS A 82 -11.16 6.68 13.10
CA LYS A 82 -12.06 6.54 14.26
C LYS A 82 -12.17 5.09 14.75
N PHE A 83 -12.30 4.13 13.83
CA PHE A 83 -12.38 2.71 14.16
C PHE A 83 -11.10 2.21 14.83
N MET A 84 -9.94 2.47 14.22
CA MET A 84 -8.66 2.02 14.75
C MET A 84 -8.27 2.68 16.06
N SER A 85 -8.61 3.97 16.26
CA SER A 85 -8.39 4.66 17.53
C SER A 85 -9.12 4.00 18.70
N LYS A 86 -10.33 3.45 18.46
CA LYS A 86 -11.11 2.72 19.46
C LYS A 86 -10.67 1.27 19.62
N LYS A 87 -10.24 0.63 18.53
CA LYS A 87 -9.95 -0.80 18.48
C LYS A 87 -8.56 -1.15 18.98
N LEU A 88 -7.58 -0.32 18.68
CA LEU A 88 -6.18 -0.59 19.01
C LEU A 88 -5.83 -0.05 20.40
N THR A 89 -5.50 -0.94 21.32
CA THR A 89 -4.88 -0.58 22.60
C THR A 89 -3.47 -0.02 22.40
N ASN A 90 -2.89 0.61 23.42
CA ASN A 90 -1.52 1.13 23.30
C ASN A 90 -0.51 0.02 23.00
N SER A 91 -0.64 -1.14 23.63
CA SER A 91 0.19 -2.31 23.34
C SER A 91 0.03 -2.74 21.86
N MET A 92 -1.20 -2.81 21.32
CA MET A 92 -1.42 -3.17 19.91
C MET A 92 -0.84 -2.14 18.94
N LYS A 93 -0.78 -0.85 19.29
CA LYS A 93 -0.11 0.17 18.47
C LYS A 93 1.39 -0.09 18.34
N ASP A 94 2.03 -0.60 19.38
CA ASP A 94 3.45 -1.01 19.32
C ASP A 94 3.61 -2.24 18.42
N GLU A 95 2.73 -3.22 18.52
CA GLU A 95 2.70 -4.39 17.64
C GLU A 95 2.53 -4.01 16.16
N VAL A 96 1.68 -2.99 15.86
CA VAL A 96 1.54 -2.42 14.52
C VAL A 96 2.85 -1.80 14.04
N ARG A 97 3.56 -1.05 14.90
CA ARG A 97 4.87 -0.46 14.55
C ARG A 97 5.90 -1.53 14.22
N ILE A 98 5.91 -2.61 15.00
CA ILE A 98 6.79 -3.76 14.75
C ILE A 98 6.45 -4.40 13.41
N LEU A 99 5.17 -4.65 13.11
CA LEU A 99 4.74 -5.23 11.84
C LEU A 99 5.09 -4.33 10.65
N LYS A 100 4.84 -3.01 10.75
CA LYS A 100 5.24 -2.03 9.71
C LYS A 100 6.75 -2.05 9.47
N LYS A 101 7.56 -2.13 10.53
CA LYS A 101 9.01 -2.23 10.44
C LYS A 101 9.45 -3.55 9.80
N PHE A 102 8.80 -4.65 10.12
CA PHE A 102 9.03 -5.94 9.48
C PHE A 102 8.74 -5.87 7.97
N PHE A 103 7.58 -5.33 7.57
CA PHE A 103 7.20 -5.13 6.16
C PHE A 103 8.21 -4.28 5.38
N LEU A 104 8.69 -3.19 5.98
CA LEU A 104 9.72 -2.35 5.35
C LEU A 104 11.00 -3.15 5.04
N HIS A 105 11.42 -4.03 5.95
CA HIS A 105 12.71 -4.73 5.82
C HIS A 105 12.64 -6.00 4.99
N ILE A 106 11.46 -6.61 4.84
CA ILE A 106 11.24 -7.71 3.90
C ILE A 106 10.78 -7.20 2.52
N ASP A 107 10.77 -5.88 2.34
CA ASP A 107 10.45 -5.19 1.07
C ASP A 107 9.04 -5.46 0.55
N VAL A 108 8.03 -5.37 1.44
CA VAL A 108 6.60 -5.53 1.10
C VAL A 108 5.71 -4.41 1.66
N TYR A 109 6.28 -3.33 2.21
CA TYR A 109 5.50 -2.21 2.75
C TYR A 109 5.15 -1.21 1.66
N GLY A 110 3.85 -0.90 1.52
CA GLY A 110 3.29 0.03 0.54
C GLY A 110 2.27 -0.65 -0.37
N ALA A 111 1.20 0.07 -0.71
CA ALA A 111 0.13 -0.41 -1.60
C ALA A 111 0.17 0.25 -2.98
N GLU A 112 1.15 1.15 -3.22
CA GLU A 112 1.38 1.79 -4.50
C GLU A 112 1.77 0.75 -5.58
N LEU A 113 1.47 1.04 -6.85
CA LEU A 113 1.75 0.16 -7.99
C LEU A 113 3.22 -0.28 -8.08
N ALA A 114 4.15 0.57 -7.65
CA ALA A 114 5.57 0.23 -7.58
C ALA A 114 5.85 -0.97 -6.66
N LYS A 115 5.11 -1.10 -5.57
CA LYS A 115 5.35 -2.07 -4.49
C LYS A 115 4.36 -3.23 -4.50
N GLU A 116 3.07 -2.98 -4.72
CA GLU A 116 1.99 -3.98 -4.65
C GLU A 116 2.05 -4.82 -3.35
N GLY A 117 2.28 -4.12 -2.25
CA GLY A 117 2.49 -4.72 -0.93
C GLY A 117 1.40 -4.36 0.07
N PHE A 118 1.77 -4.36 1.33
CA PHE A 118 0.87 -4.16 2.47
C PHE A 118 0.87 -2.69 2.89
N SER A 119 -0.29 -2.04 2.87
CA SER A 119 -0.44 -0.66 3.34
C SER A 119 -0.30 -0.53 4.86
N GLY A 120 -0.11 0.72 5.34
CA GLY A 120 -0.11 1.01 6.77
C GLY A 120 -1.41 0.59 7.45
N TYR A 121 -2.55 0.84 6.80
CA TYR A 121 -3.86 0.44 7.31
C TYR A 121 -4.04 -1.08 7.37
N VAL A 122 -3.56 -1.82 6.37
CA VAL A 122 -3.54 -3.29 6.41
C VAL A 122 -2.77 -3.82 7.61
N SER A 123 -1.65 -3.18 7.97
CA SER A 123 -0.89 -3.56 9.19
C SER A 123 -1.73 -3.41 10.45
N GLU A 124 -2.52 -2.36 10.55
CA GLU A 124 -3.43 -2.09 11.66
C GLU A 124 -4.57 -3.12 11.71
N VAL A 125 -5.18 -3.42 10.56
CA VAL A 125 -6.24 -4.42 10.43
C VAL A 125 -5.74 -5.81 10.84
N LEU A 126 -4.57 -6.23 10.37
CA LEU A 126 -4.00 -7.53 10.73
C LEU A 126 -3.75 -7.65 12.24
N ILE A 127 -3.20 -6.62 12.88
CA ILE A 127 -3.03 -6.62 14.34
C ILE A 127 -4.38 -6.57 15.06
N SER A 128 -5.36 -5.84 14.53
CA SER A 128 -6.72 -5.81 15.13
C SER A 128 -7.41 -7.18 15.08
N TYR A 129 -7.11 -8.00 14.07
CA TYR A 129 -7.67 -9.35 13.94
C TYR A 129 -6.95 -10.38 14.78
N PHE A 130 -5.62 -10.31 14.86
CA PHE A 130 -4.82 -11.37 15.49
C PHE A 130 -4.25 -10.98 16.87
N GLY A 131 -4.31 -9.71 17.25
CA GLY A 131 -3.94 -9.18 18.56
C GLY A 131 -2.48 -8.84 18.73
N SER A 132 -1.53 -9.49 18.00
CA SER A 132 -0.10 -9.21 18.12
C SER A 132 0.66 -9.54 16.83
N PHE A 133 1.88 -9.03 16.72
CA PHE A 133 2.82 -9.35 15.64
C PHE A 133 3.08 -10.86 15.53
N GLU A 134 3.41 -11.52 16.64
CA GLU A 134 3.71 -12.95 16.64
C GLU A 134 2.50 -13.79 16.19
N LYS A 135 1.30 -13.50 16.73
CA LYS A 135 0.07 -14.20 16.32
C LYS A 135 -0.24 -13.96 14.84
N THR A 136 0.01 -12.74 14.35
CA THR A 136 -0.10 -12.42 12.91
C THR A 136 0.84 -13.29 12.09
N LEU A 137 2.13 -13.37 12.47
CA LEU A 137 3.09 -14.22 11.75
C LEU A 137 2.71 -15.71 11.79
N LYS A 138 2.20 -16.21 12.93
CA LYS A 138 1.72 -17.60 13.08
C LYS A 138 0.57 -17.88 12.12
N LYS A 139 -0.37 -16.96 11.95
CA LYS A 139 -1.48 -17.11 10.98
C LYS A 139 -0.97 -17.07 9.54
N ILE A 140 -0.16 -16.06 9.22
CA ILE A 140 0.39 -15.85 7.87
C ILE A 140 1.32 -17.01 7.45
N SER A 141 2.11 -17.58 8.35
CA SER A 141 3.00 -18.70 8.03
C SER A 141 2.30 -19.94 7.49
N LYS A 142 1.00 -20.09 7.81
CA LYS A 142 0.13 -21.20 7.39
C LYS A 142 -0.84 -20.81 6.27
N LEU A 143 -0.75 -19.58 5.77
CA LEU A 143 -1.68 -19.05 4.78
C LEU A 143 -1.57 -19.81 3.46
N LYS A 144 -2.72 -20.03 2.85
CA LYS A 144 -2.86 -20.53 1.48
C LYS A 144 -3.39 -19.42 0.58
N GLN A 145 -3.10 -19.51 -0.70
CA GLN A 145 -3.65 -18.57 -1.68
C GLN A 145 -5.19 -18.61 -1.65
N GLY A 146 -5.83 -17.46 -1.62
CA GLY A 146 -7.28 -17.32 -1.55
C GLY A 146 -7.87 -17.37 -0.13
N ASP A 147 -7.06 -17.56 0.91
CA ASP A 147 -7.56 -17.48 2.29
C ASP A 147 -8.18 -16.11 2.57
N VAL A 148 -9.31 -16.14 3.30
CA VAL A 148 -10.08 -14.93 3.67
C VAL A 148 -9.88 -14.60 5.14
N MET A 149 -9.53 -13.33 5.41
CA MET A 149 -9.46 -12.76 6.75
C MET A 149 -10.57 -11.74 6.94
N GLY A 150 -11.40 -11.95 7.95
CA GLY A 150 -12.62 -11.16 8.18
C GLY A 150 -13.87 -11.84 7.65
N LYS A 151 -14.99 -11.11 7.63
CA LYS A 151 -16.30 -11.63 7.19
C LYS A 151 -16.84 -10.77 6.05
N SER A 152 -17.24 -11.41 4.96
CA SER A 152 -17.93 -10.77 3.84
C SER A 152 -18.91 -11.78 3.21
N SER A 153 -20.02 -11.31 2.69
CA SER A 153 -20.90 -12.06 1.81
C SER A 153 -20.41 -12.07 0.36
N LYS A 154 -19.55 -11.11 0.01
CA LYS A 154 -18.99 -10.95 -1.35
C LYS A 154 -17.79 -11.88 -1.54
N LYS A 155 -17.72 -12.53 -2.71
CA LYS A 155 -16.53 -13.28 -3.13
C LYS A 155 -15.53 -12.35 -3.80
N PHE A 156 -14.24 -12.55 -3.51
CA PHE A 156 -13.14 -11.80 -4.10
C PHE A 156 -12.14 -12.76 -4.75
N SER A 157 -11.63 -12.40 -5.93
CA SER A 157 -10.55 -13.11 -6.61
C SER A 157 -9.26 -12.30 -6.46
N SER A 158 -8.42 -12.67 -5.49
CA SER A 158 -7.12 -12.01 -5.24
C SER A 158 -6.18 -12.96 -4.50
N SER A 159 -4.89 -12.62 -4.49
CA SER A 159 -3.84 -13.44 -3.84
C SER A 159 -4.12 -13.67 -2.35
N ILE A 160 -4.71 -12.69 -1.70
CA ILE A 160 -5.18 -12.73 -0.31
C ILE A 160 -6.42 -11.86 -0.18
N VAL A 161 -7.36 -12.27 0.65
CA VAL A 161 -8.57 -11.50 0.97
C VAL A 161 -8.51 -11.03 2.41
N ILE A 162 -8.39 -9.71 2.60
CA ILE A 162 -8.42 -9.05 3.90
C ILE A 162 -9.60 -8.09 3.90
N ILE A 163 -10.66 -8.45 4.57
CA ILE A 163 -11.89 -7.67 4.58
C ILE A 163 -11.70 -6.42 5.43
N ASP A 164 -12.15 -5.29 4.91
CA ASP A 164 -12.14 -4.03 5.66
C ASP A 164 -13.15 -4.13 6.82
N PRO A 165 -12.72 -3.91 8.08
CA PRO A 165 -13.62 -4.03 9.23
C PRO A 165 -14.78 -3.01 9.26
N ILE A 166 -14.71 -1.95 8.46
CA ILE A 166 -15.79 -0.95 8.35
C ILE A 166 -16.54 -1.03 7.02
N ASP A 167 -16.08 -1.85 6.08
CA ASP A 167 -16.73 -2.03 4.77
C ASP A 167 -16.56 -3.48 4.31
N SER A 168 -17.52 -4.32 4.66
CA SER A 168 -17.50 -5.76 4.33
C SER A 168 -17.47 -6.05 2.83
N ASN A 169 -17.76 -5.06 1.98
CA ASN A 169 -17.69 -5.16 0.53
C ASN A 169 -16.32 -4.79 -0.05
N ARG A 170 -15.35 -4.48 0.80
CA ARG A 170 -14.00 -4.07 0.39
C ARG A 170 -12.94 -5.07 0.79
N ASN A 171 -12.14 -5.49 -0.19
CA ASN A 171 -10.93 -6.28 0.06
C ASN A 171 -9.70 -5.35 0.10
N LEU A 172 -9.07 -5.23 1.25
CA LEU A 172 -7.83 -4.48 1.46
C LEU A 172 -6.61 -5.18 0.85
N GLY A 173 -6.72 -6.49 0.58
CA GLY A 173 -5.68 -7.30 -0.05
C GLY A 173 -5.64 -7.20 -1.58
N ALA A 174 -6.54 -6.45 -2.22
CA ALA A 174 -6.66 -6.39 -3.67
C ALA A 174 -5.40 -5.87 -4.39
N ALA A 175 -4.65 -4.97 -3.76
CA ALA A 175 -3.40 -4.41 -4.29
C ALA A 175 -2.16 -5.28 -3.99
N ILE A 176 -2.30 -6.36 -3.22
CA ILE A 176 -1.17 -7.19 -2.79
C ILE A 176 -0.86 -8.23 -3.85
N SER A 177 0.34 -8.18 -4.42
CA SER A 177 0.80 -9.15 -5.40
C SER A 177 1.09 -10.51 -4.76
N VAL A 178 1.06 -11.58 -5.58
CA VAL A 178 1.45 -12.93 -5.17
C VAL A 178 2.90 -12.95 -4.65
N GLU A 179 3.77 -12.14 -5.26
CA GLU A 179 5.18 -12.02 -4.83
C GLU A 179 5.29 -11.41 -3.43
N SER A 180 4.61 -10.30 -3.17
CA SER A 180 4.61 -9.65 -1.86
C SER A 180 4.02 -10.55 -0.77
N LEU A 181 2.94 -11.28 -1.10
CA LEU A 181 2.38 -12.28 -0.20
C LEU A 181 3.36 -13.41 0.08
N GLY A 182 4.00 -13.96 -0.96
CA GLY A 182 5.00 -15.01 -0.84
C GLY A 182 6.20 -14.58 0.02
N LYS A 183 6.72 -13.36 -0.17
CA LYS A 183 7.77 -12.78 0.68
C LYS A 183 7.34 -12.74 2.15
N PHE A 184 6.11 -12.30 2.42
CA PHE A 184 5.59 -12.22 3.79
C PHE A 184 5.44 -13.61 4.43
N VAL A 185 4.87 -14.59 3.73
CA VAL A 185 4.73 -15.97 4.22
C VAL A 185 6.09 -16.59 4.52
N LEU A 186 7.05 -16.49 3.60
CA LEU A 186 8.40 -17.05 3.77
C LEU A 186 9.17 -16.37 4.92
N ALA A 187 9.09 -15.04 5.01
CA ALA A 187 9.72 -14.29 6.08
C ALA A 187 9.11 -14.65 7.45
N SER A 188 7.78 -14.81 7.52
CA SER A 188 7.07 -15.24 8.74
C SER A 188 7.54 -16.63 9.20
N ARG A 189 7.63 -17.60 8.29
CA ARG A 189 8.13 -18.96 8.58
C ARG A 189 9.57 -18.92 9.09
N LYS A 190 10.44 -18.16 8.41
CA LYS A 190 11.86 -18.02 8.81
C LYS A 190 11.99 -17.35 10.17
N PHE A 191 11.25 -16.28 10.41
CA PHE A 191 11.26 -15.56 11.70
C PHE A 191 10.81 -16.46 12.85
N LEU A 192 9.68 -17.16 12.69
CA LEU A 192 9.15 -18.05 13.72
C LEU A 192 10.08 -19.23 14.03
N LYS A 193 10.81 -19.74 13.02
CA LYS A 193 11.83 -20.79 13.24
C LYS A 193 13.08 -20.28 13.98
N LYS A 194 13.52 -19.05 13.65
CA LYS A 194 14.73 -18.44 14.26
C LYS A 194 14.54 -16.92 14.34
N PRO A 195 13.90 -16.41 15.40
CA PRO A 195 13.73 -14.98 15.61
C PRO A 195 15.07 -14.24 15.60
N SER A 196 15.14 -13.12 14.87
CA SER A 196 16.38 -12.36 14.76
C SER A 196 16.13 -10.90 14.45
N LYS A 197 16.93 -10.00 15.04
CA LYS A 197 16.95 -8.57 14.72
C LYS A 197 17.29 -8.28 13.23
N LYS A 198 17.84 -9.26 12.50
CA LYS A 198 18.15 -9.15 11.06
C LYS A 198 16.89 -8.88 10.21
N PHE A 199 15.72 -9.34 10.64
CA PHE A 199 14.45 -9.08 9.96
C PHE A 199 13.96 -7.62 10.10
N PHE A 200 14.66 -6.79 10.86
CA PHE A 200 14.36 -5.39 11.12
C PHE A 200 15.52 -4.46 10.73
N LYS A 201 16.50 -4.98 9.97
CA LYS A 201 17.64 -4.22 9.44
C LYS A 201 17.62 -4.31 7.91
N LYS A 202 17.91 -3.21 7.22
CA LYS A 202 18.03 -3.23 5.75
C LYS A 202 18.96 -4.36 5.33
N PRO A 203 18.57 -5.22 4.39
CA PRO A 203 19.45 -6.23 3.87
C PRO A 203 20.66 -5.54 3.21
N ILE A 204 21.86 -5.94 3.58
CA ILE A 204 23.07 -5.50 2.87
C ILE A 204 23.02 -6.19 1.50
N PRO A 205 23.03 -5.44 0.39
CA PRO A 205 23.05 -6.05 -0.94
C PRO A 205 24.29 -6.94 -1.06
N LYS A 206 24.11 -8.23 -1.11
CA LYS A 206 25.20 -9.11 -1.50
C LYS A 206 25.39 -8.96 -3.00
N ARG A 207 26.44 -8.27 -3.43
CA ARG A 207 26.92 -8.28 -4.82
C ARG A 207 27.39 -9.68 -5.18
N ASN A 208 26.46 -10.58 -5.45
CA ASN A 208 26.81 -11.87 -6.03
C ASN A 208 26.57 -11.77 -7.54
N MET A 209 27.62 -11.35 -8.26
CA MET A 209 27.62 -11.15 -9.72
C MET A 209 27.76 -12.49 -10.49
N LYS A 210 27.54 -13.62 -9.85
CA LYS A 210 27.52 -14.92 -10.53
C LYS A 210 26.24 -15.03 -11.37
N ASN A 211 26.37 -15.37 -12.63
CA ASN A 211 25.31 -15.55 -13.64
C ASN A 211 24.72 -14.26 -14.24
N ILE A 212 25.55 -13.24 -14.50
CA ILE A 212 25.11 -12.02 -15.25
C ILE A 212 24.65 -12.37 -16.66
N ASP A 213 25.23 -13.41 -17.26
CA ASP A 213 24.89 -13.99 -18.56
C ASP A 213 23.43 -14.45 -18.70
N LYS A 214 22.73 -14.65 -17.58
CA LYS A 214 21.32 -15.07 -17.53
C LYS A 214 20.37 -13.91 -17.19
N ILE A 215 20.83 -12.68 -17.25
CA ILE A 215 20.02 -11.48 -16.95
C ILE A 215 19.77 -10.73 -18.25
N VAL A 216 18.49 -10.56 -18.59
CA VAL A 216 18.05 -9.65 -19.65
C VAL A 216 17.64 -8.34 -19.01
N VAL A 217 18.26 -7.24 -19.43
CA VAL A 217 17.94 -5.88 -18.98
C VAL A 217 17.35 -5.13 -20.16
N VAL A 218 16.12 -4.63 -19.99
CA VAL A 218 15.47 -3.77 -20.97
C VAL A 218 15.35 -2.38 -20.37
N GLN A 219 15.93 -1.40 -21.05
CA GLN A 219 15.95 -0.01 -20.60
C GLN A 219 15.24 0.87 -21.64
N PHE A 220 14.35 1.73 -21.19
CA PHE A 220 13.69 2.72 -22.04
C PHE A 220 13.58 4.07 -21.35
N LYS A 221 13.58 5.10 -22.18
CA LYS A 221 13.28 6.47 -21.78
C LYS A 221 11.76 6.66 -21.74
N PHE A 222 11.27 7.45 -20.79
CA PHE A 222 9.86 7.80 -20.68
C PHE A 222 9.68 9.32 -20.53
N LYS A 223 8.53 9.81 -20.94
CA LYS A 223 8.12 11.20 -20.69
C LYS A 223 7.61 11.31 -19.25
N GLN A 224 7.95 12.39 -18.57
CA GLN A 224 7.50 12.64 -17.20
C GLN A 224 5.96 12.60 -17.11
N ARG A 225 5.45 11.76 -16.22
CA ARG A 225 4.05 11.55 -15.86
C ARG A 225 3.95 11.30 -14.37
N SER A 226 2.72 11.19 -13.84
CA SER A 226 2.55 10.74 -12.46
C SER A 226 3.11 9.33 -12.27
N ASP A 227 3.60 9.07 -11.07
CA ASP A 227 4.23 7.77 -10.73
C ASP A 227 3.31 6.58 -11.02
N ASP A 228 2.00 6.70 -10.77
CA ASP A 228 1.05 5.63 -11.03
C ASP A 228 0.95 5.29 -12.53
N ILE A 229 0.98 6.31 -13.41
CA ILE A 229 0.97 6.09 -14.86
C ILE A 229 2.26 5.40 -15.30
N ILE A 230 3.41 5.91 -14.84
CA ILE A 230 4.73 5.34 -15.20
C ILE A 230 4.83 3.90 -14.70
N TRP A 231 4.53 3.64 -13.44
CA TRP A 231 4.59 2.28 -12.87
C TRP A 231 3.56 1.34 -13.50
N GLY A 232 2.36 1.83 -13.82
CA GLY A 232 1.36 1.05 -14.56
C GLY A 232 1.88 0.59 -15.93
N GLN A 233 2.57 1.46 -16.67
CA GLN A 233 3.19 1.12 -17.97
C GLN A 233 4.37 0.18 -17.80
N ILE A 234 5.25 0.42 -16.83
CA ILE A 234 6.41 -0.44 -16.52
C ILE A 234 5.94 -1.87 -16.19
N LYS A 235 4.97 -2.01 -15.30
CA LYS A 235 4.42 -3.31 -14.90
C LYS A 235 3.79 -4.05 -16.08
N ARG A 236 2.99 -3.33 -16.90
CA ARG A 236 2.38 -3.93 -18.10
C ARG A 236 3.44 -4.42 -19.08
N ALA A 237 4.44 -3.60 -19.40
CA ALA A 237 5.51 -3.96 -20.31
C ALA A 237 6.34 -5.14 -19.80
N SER A 238 6.69 -5.11 -18.50
CA SER A 238 7.45 -6.17 -17.83
C SER A 238 6.69 -7.51 -17.84
N ASN A 239 5.39 -7.49 -17.58
CA ASN A 239 4.55 -8.69 -17.63
C ASN A 239 4.37 -9.22 -19.06
N ALA A 240 4.21 -8.34 -20.05
CA ALA A 240 4.12 -8.72 -21.44
C ALA A 240 5.42 -9.39 -21.93
N LEU A 241 6.58 -8.82 -21.60
CA LEU A 241 7.88 -9.40 -21.89
C LEU A 241 8.06 -10.77 -21.24
N LYS A 242 7.69 -10.90 -19.96
CA LYS A 242 7.73 -12.19 -19.28
C LYS A 242 6.87 -13.23 -20.02
N THR A 243 5.62 -12.89 -20.33
CA THR A 243 4.69 -13.79 -21.01
C THR A 243 5.23 -14.20 -22.39
N GLN A 244 5.76 -13.25 -23.15
CA GLN A 244 6.33 -13.54 -24.47
C GLN A 244 7.53 -14.49 -24.38
N LEU A 245 8.46 -14.24 -23.45
CA LEU A 245 9.59 -15.12 -23.23
C LEU A 245 9.16 -16.55 -22.82
N GLU A 246 8.14 -16.66 -21.98
CA GLU A 246 7.61 -17.96 -21.57
C GLU A 246 6.93 -18.69 -22.74
N LEU A 247 6.23 -17.98 -23.62
CA LEU A 247 5.67 -18.53 -24.88
C LEU A 247 6.75 -19.00 -25.84
N ASP A 248 7.89 -18.32 -25.88
CA ASP A 248 9.04 -18.68 -26.70
C ASP A 248 9.90 -19.80 -26.06
N GLY A 249 9.44 -20.43 -24.98
CA GLY A 249 10.06 -21.59 -24.34
C GLY A 249 11.09 -21.26 -23.25
N PHE A 250 11.27 -20.00 -22.87
CA PHE A 250 12.14 -19.62 -21.76
C PHE A 250 11.44 -19.76 -20.42
N THR A 251 12.19 -20.09 -19.37
CA THR A 251 11.68 -20.06 -17.99
C THR A 251 12.10 -18.77 -17.31
N VAL A 252 11.16 -17.86 -17.04
CA VAL A 252 11.44 -16.60 -16.35
C VAL A 252 11.38 -16.81 -14.83
N LEU A 253 12.55 -17.00 -14.20
CA LEU A 253 12.66 -17.25 -12.75
C LEU A 253 12.34 -16.02 -11.91
N ARG A 254 12.64 -14.81 -12.40
CA ARG A 254 12.37 -13.55 -11.72
C ARG A 254 12.18 -12.43 -12.73
N ASN A 255 11.19 -11.60 -12.44
CA ASN A 255 10.92 -10.35 -13.14
C ASN A 255 10.92 -9.20 -12.12
N SER A 256 11.69 -8.15 -12.37
CA SER A 256 11.72 -6.97 -11.51
C SER A 256 11.89 -5.70 -12.33
N SER A 257 11.36 -4.60 -11.84
CA SER A 257 11.41 -3.32 -12.52
C SER A 257 11.93 -2.25 -11.56
N ALA A 258 12.62 -1.26 -12.11
CA ALA A 258 13.10 -0.09 -11.40
C ALA A 258 12.84 1.17 -12.23
N LYS A 259 12.79 2.31 -11.58
CA LYS A 259 12.70 3.64 -12.19
C LYS A 259 13.75 4.54 -11.54
N ASP A 260 14.50 5.27 -12.35
CA ASP A 260 15.43 6.28 -11.84
C ASP A 260 14.63 7.47 -11.30
N GLU A 261 15.04 7.98 -10.15
CA GLU A 261 14.53 9.22 -9.56
C GLU A 261 15.33 10.39 -10.15
N LYS A 262 14.99 10.84 -11.35
CA LYS A 262 15.54 12.07 -11.93
C LYS A 262 14.46 13.09 -12.17
#